data_f853f7e96375f79ed71a6901c05413d8
#
_entry.id   f853f7e96375f79ed71a6901c05413d8
#
_cell.length_a   1.000
_cell.length_b   1.000
_cell.length_c   1.000
_cell.angle_alpha   90.00
_cell.angle_beta   90.00
_cell.angle_gamma   90.00
#
_symmetry.space_group_name_H-M   'P 1'
#
loop_
_entity.id
_entity.type
_entity.pdbx_description
1 polymer ?
#
loop_
_entity_poly.entity_id
_entity_poly.type
_entity_poly.pdbx_seq_one_letter_code
_entity_poly.pdbx_strand_id
1 'polypeptide(L)'
;MKKSLLLLALLCVGLVARAESYRVAVIPKGTTHEFWKSIHAGAIKASRELKEEGVNVKVIWKGPLREDDREQQVQVVENFIARRVSGIVLAPLDARALVAPVEMASRVGIPVVIIDSGLNSDKPVSTVSTDNYKGGVLGAHRLASLLDGKGKVILLRVLAGSTSTELREAGFLDTIRADYPGIEIISSDQHAGATRDTAYRAAQNLLNRFGRDVTGVFAPNESSATGMLLALRDAGLSGGKVKFVGFDTGSQTLAALKTGDLQGLVVQNPFKMGYLGVKTLVASLRGETVE
;
A
#
# COMPACT_ATOMS: atom_id res chain seq x y z
N MET A 1 35.38 66.31 38.94
CA MET A 1 34.09 65.80 38.55
C MET A 1 34.32 64.85 37.35
N LYS A 2 34.41 63.54 37.62
CA LYS A 2 34.66 62.52 36.58
C LYS A 2 33.32 61.93 36.19
N LYS A 3 32.91 62.08 34.91
CA LYS A 3 31.71 61.50 34.36
C LYS A 3 32.09 60.07 33.88
N SER A 4 31.56 59.02 34.54
CA SER A 4 31.68 57.64 34.12
C SER A 4 30.63 57.37 33.08
N LEU A 5 31.04 57.04 31.83
CA LEU A 5 30.19 56.61 30.78
C LEU A 5 30.03 55.08 30.92
N LEU A 6 28.83 54.61 31.29
CA LEU A 6 28.49 53.18 31.33
C LEU A 6 28.09 52.71 29.92
N LEU A 7 28.96 51.96 29.27
CA LEU A 7 28.67 51.34 27.95
C LEU A 7 27.87 50.05 28.19
N LEU A 8 26.56 50.08 27.91
CA LEU A 8 25.68 48.92 27.97
C LEU A 8 25.83 48.14 26.66
N ALA A 9 26.65 47.08 26.66
CA ALA A 9 26.77 46.17 25.53
C ALA A 9 25.56 45.25 25.53
N LEU A 10 24.60 45.51 24.62
CA LEU A 10 23.49 44.61 24.32
C LEU A 10 24.06 43.38 23.58
N LEU A 11 24.19 42.26 24.29
CA LEU A 11 24.50 40.94 23.67
C LEU A 11 23.22 40.45 22.97
N CYS A 12 23.06 40.76 21.70
CA CYS A 12 22.10 40.07 20.82
C CYS A 12 22.59 38.64 20.61
N VAL A 13 22.18 37.70 21.49
CA VAL A 13 22.28 36.27 21.21
C VAL A 13 21.26 35.97 20.11
N GLY A 14 21.71 36.06 18.87
CA GLY A 14 20.94 35.57 17.74
C GLY A 14 20.72 34.08 17.92
N LEU A 15 19.49 33.67 18.26
CA LEU A 15 19.07 32.29 18.12
C LEU A 15 19.21 31.95 16.61
N VAL A 16 20.33 31.34 16.25
CA VAL A 16 20.43 30.65 14.94
C VAL A 16 19.47 29.49 15.03
N ALA A 17 18.26 29.65 14.48
CA ALA A 17 17.33 28.58 14.32
C ALA A 17 18.05 27.51 13.49
N ARG A 18 18.49 26.44 14.15
CA ARG A 18 19.10 25.30 13.48
C ARG A 18 18.01 24.66 12.61
N ALA A 19 18.16 24.71 11.30
CA ALA A 19 17.21 24.08 10.39
C ALA A 19 17.04 22.61 10.80
N GLU A 20 15.81 22.22 11.10
CA GLU A 20 15.47 20.84 11.43
C GLU A 20 15.83 19.95 10.24
N SER A 21 16.53 18.86 10.49
CA SER A 21 16.94 17.94 9.42
C SER A 21 16.71 16.50 9.82
N TYR A 22 15.89 15.81 9.02
CA TYR A 22 15.49 14.43 9.26
C TYR A 22 15.88 13.52 8.09
N ARG A 23 16.35 12.31 8.42
CA ARG A 23 16.54 11.21 7.48
C ARG A 23 15.40 10.23 7.67
N VAL A 24 14.48 10.18 6.70
CA VAL A 24 13.28 9.35 6.72
C VAL A 24 13.43 8.18 5.77
N ALA A 25 13.43 6.96 6.30
CA ALA A 25 13.35 5.75 5.50
C ALA A 25 11.90 5.51 5.06
N VAL A 26 11.65 5.35 3.76
CA VAL A 26 10.34 4.98 3.21
C VAL A 26 10.49 3.60 2.56
N ILE A 27 9.83 2.60 3.17
CA ILE A 27 10.04 1.18 2.88
C ILE A 27 8.75 0.58 2.32
N PRO A 28 8.65 0.35 0.98
CA PRO A 28 7.52 -0.32 0.36
C PRO A 28 7.57 -1.84 0.55
N LYS A 29 6.47 -2.55 0.21
CA LYS A 29 6.47 -4.01 0.09
C LYS A 29 7.30 -4.50 -1.09
N GLY A 30 7.35 -3.72 -2.17
CA GLY A 30 8.11 -4.01 -3.37
C GLY A 30 8.44 -2.73 -4.13
N THR A 31 9.32 -2.83 -5.13
CA THR A 31 9.78 -1.64 -5.87
C THR A 31 9.41 -1.66 -7.36
N THR A 32 8.73 -2.72 -7.84
CA THR A 32 8.49 -2.93 -9.27
C THR A 32 7.13 -2.44 -9.77
N HIS A 33 6.08 -2.40 -8.93
CA HIS A 33 4.73 -2.02 -9.32
C HIS A 33 4.56 -0.49 -9.42
N GLU A 34 3.65 -0.04 -10.29
CA GLU A 34 3.33 1.38 -10.48
C GLU A 34 2.74 2.00 -9.21
N PHE A 35 2.00 1.21 -8.44
CA PHE A 35 1.47 1.57 -7.14
C PHE A 35 2.55 2.13 -6.20
N TRP A 36 3.68 1.45 -6.06
CA TRP A 36 4.79 1.88 -5.19
C TRP A 36 5.50 3.13 -5.69
N LYS A 37 5.59 3.32 -7.01
CA LYS A 37 6.13 4.56 -7.59
C LYS A 37 5.28 5.77 -7.23
N SER A 38 3.96 5.60 -7.15
CA SER A 38 3.04 6.65 -6.74
C SER A 38 3.20 7.02 -5.25
N ILE A 39 3.39 6.02 -4.37
CA ILE A 39 3.73 6.26 -2.95
C ILE A 39 5.04 7.03 -2.83
N HIS A 40 6.07 6.64 -3.58
CA HIS A 40 7.35 7.35 -3.60
C HIS A 40 7.19 8.81 -4.02
N ALA A 41 6.43 9.07 -5.08
CA ALA A 41 6.16 10.43 -5.54
C ALA A 41 5.46 11.28 -4.47
N GLY A 42 4.50 10.71 -3.73
CA GLY A 42 3.86 11.36 -2.59
C GLY A 42 4.83 11.70 -1.46
N ALA A 43 5.71 10.77 -1.10
CA ALA A 43 6.75 10.99 -0.09
C ALA A 43 7.72 12.12 -0.48
N ILE A 44 8.13 12.17 -1.75
CA ILE A 44 8.98 13.24 -2.29
C ILE A 44 8.24 14.59 -2.29
N LYS A 45 6.94 14.61 -2.62
CA LYS A 45 6.14 15.86 -2.54
C LYS A 45 6.11 16.40 -1.11
N ALA A 46 5.84 15.53 -0.13
CA ALA A 46 5.86 15.91 1.30
C ALA A 46 7.21 16.48 1.72
N SER A 47 8.32 15.84 1.33
CA SER A 47 9.68 16.33 1.60
C SER A 47 9.95 17.71 1.02
N ARG A 48 9.46 18.01 -0.19
CA ARG A 48 9.62 19.32 -0.84
C ARG A 48 8.85 20.41 -0.11
N GLU A 49 7.60 20.16 0.24
CA GLU A 49 6.78 21.12 0.99
C GLU A 49 7.35 21.40 2.37
N LEU A 50 7.79 20.36 3.11
CA LEU A 50 8.44 20.52 4.40
C LEU A 50 9.72 21.37 4.31
N LYS A 51 10.45 21.25 3.19
CA LYS A 51 11.63 22.10 2.95
C LYS A 51 11.25 23.59 2.78
N GLU A 52 10.13 23.86 2.11
CA GLU A 52 9.59 25.24 1.98
C GLU A 52 9.15 25.78 3.35
N GLU A 53 8.73 24.91 4.28
CA GLU A 53 8.41 25.21 5.67
C GLU A 53 9.67 25.31 6.58
N GLY A 54 10.88 25.19 6.04
CA GLY A 54 12.14 25.26 6.78
C GLY A 54 12.60 23.93 7.40
N VAL A 55 11.92 22.81 7.13
CA VAL A 55 12.22 21.47 7.62
C VAL A 55 12.87 20.63 6.53
N ASN A 56 14.15 20.32 6.66
CA ASN A 56 14.87 19.53 5.66
C ASN A 56 14.65 18.02 5.88
N VAL A 57 13.90 17.38 5.00
CA VAL A 57 13.62 15.94 5.06
C VAL A 57 14.30 15.21 3.90
N LYS A 58 15.28 14.37 4.22
CA LYS A 58 15.89 13.46 3.25
C LYS A 58 15.11 12.14 3.21
N VAL A 59 14.28 11.93 2.20
CA VAL A 59 13.62 10.66 1.93
C VAL A 59 14.63 9.66 1.39
N ILE A 60 14.68 8.46 2.01
CA ILE A 60 15.51 7.33 1.59
C ILE A 60 14.57 6.19 1.22
N TRP A 61 14.38 6.00 -0.09
CA TRP A 61 13.52 4.95 -0.63
C TRP A 61 14.30 3.64 -0.79
N LYS A 62 13.88 2.61 -0.06
CA LYS A 62 14.49 1.28 -0.14
C LYS A 62 13.50 0.22 0.33
N GLY A 63 13.33 -0.84 -0.45
CA GLY A 63 12.51 -1.99 -0.12
C GLY A 63 12.97 -3.23 -0.88
N PRO A 64 12.28 -4.37 -0.71
CA PRO A 64 12.50 -5.55 -1.51
C PRO A 64 12.20 -5.28 -2.98
N LEU A 65 12.75 -6.10 -3.86
CA LEU A 65 12.40 -6.07 -5.28
C LEU A 65 10.97 -6.62 -5.50
N ARG A 66 10.61 -7.67 -4.75
CA ARG A 66 9.35 -8.41 -4.86
C ARG A 66 8.57 -8.36 -3.54
N GLU A 67 7.24 -8.43 -3.62
CA GLU A 67 6.34 -8.36 -2.47
C GLU A 67 6.21 -9.69 -1.69
N ASP A 68 7.03 -10.69 -1.96
CA ASP A 68 7.12 -11.96 -1.23
C ASP A 68 8.44 -12.16 -0.49
N ASP A 69 9.36 -11.20 -0.57
CA ASP A 69 10.66 -11.27 0.10
C ASP A 69 10.60 -10.65 1.51
N ARG A 70 9.98 -11.41 2.44
CA ARG A 70 9.83 -11.00 3.84
C ARG A 70 11.17 -10.78 4.53
N GLU A 71 12.13 -11.67 4.30
CA GLU A 71 13.45 -11.61 4.91
C GLU A 71 14.20 -10.35 4.48
N GLN A 72 14.14 -10.01 3.20
CA GLN A 72 14.76 -8.80 2.70
C GLN A 72 14.11 -7.56 3.31
N GLN A 73 12.76 -7.53 3.50
CA GLN A 73 12.11 -6.36 4.13
C GLN A 73 12.52 -6.22 5.60
N VAL A 74 12.60 -7.31 6.35
CA VAL A 74 13.11 -7.31 7.73
C VAL A 74 14.53 -6.74 7.77
N GLN A 75 15.44 -7.25 6.94
CA GLN A 75 16.82 -6.76 6.85
C GLN A 75 16.90 -5.27 6.49
N VAL A 76 16.03 -4.78 5.61
CA VAL A 76 15.97 -3.36 5.24
C VAL A 76 15.60 -2.51 6.45
N VAL A 77 14.57 -2.91 7.25
CA VAL A 77 14.19 -2.20 8.47
C VAL A 77 15.34 -2.18 9.48
N GLU A 78 15.94 -3.35 9.78
CA GLU A 78 17.07 -3.48 10.71
C GLU A 78 18.28 -2.64 10.29
N ASN A 79 18.60 -2.61 9.00
CA ASN A 79 19.67 -1.75 8.46
C ASN A 79 19.40 -0.27 8.68
N PHE A 80 18.15 0.19 8.57
CA PHE A 80 17.82 1.59 8.85
C PHE A 80 17.86 1.91 10.34
N ILE A 81 17.47 0.97 11.20
CA ILE A 81 17.66 1.08 12.66
C ILE A 81 19.15 1.24 13.00
N ALA A 82 20.00 0.37 12.48
CA ALA A 82 21.47 0.42 12.69
C ALA A 82 22.09 1.74 12.20
N ARG A 83 21.57 2.30 11.10
CA ARG A 83 21.98 3.61 10.57
C ARG A 83 21.41 4.80 11.33
N ARG A 84 20.61 4.58 12.38
CA ARG A 84 19.96 5.60 13.19
C ARG A 84 19.26 6.65 12.31
N VAL A 85 18.36 6.23 11.43
CA VAL A 85 17.48 7.16 10.71
C VAL A 85 16.58 7.89 11.70
N SER A 86 16.08 9.07 11.33
CA SER A 86 15.21 9.84 12.21
C SER A 86 13.86 9.18 12.43
N GLY A 87 13.35 8.46 11.42
CA GLY A 87 12.09 7.72 11.49
C GLY A 87 11.87 6.87 10.26
N ILE A 88 10.86 6.01 10.31
CA ILE A 88 10.55 5.03 9.28
C ILE A 88 9.08 5.15 8.87
N VAL A 89 8.81 5.21 7.57
CA VAL A 89 7.49 5.01 6.96
C VAL A 89 7.52 3.63 6.32
N LEU A 90 6.71 2.69 6.79
CA LEU A 90 6.75 1.29 6.43
C LEU A 90 5.42 0.80 5.88
N ALA A 91 5.41 0.18 4.71
CA ALA A 91 4.33 -0.68 4.25
C ALA A 91 4.67 -2.14 4.57
N PRO A 92 4.12 -2.76 5.64
CA PRO A 92 4.48 -4.12 6.00
C PRO A 92 4.04 -5.12 4.93
N LEU A 93 4.96 -5.91 4.43
CA LEU A 93 4.68 -7.00 3.51
C LEU A 93 3.90 -8.12 4.21
N ASP A 94 4.23 -8.35 5.47
CA ASP A 94 3.61 -9.34 6.33
C ASP A 94 3.37 -8.75 7.72
N ALA A 95 2.13 -8.85 8.22
CA ALA A 95 1.69 -8.22 9.47
C ALA A 95 2.36 -8.80 10.72
N ARG A 96 2.94 -10.00 10.65
CA ARG A 96 3.61 -10.69 11.77
C ARG A 96 5.13 -10.59 11.68
N ALA A 97 5.69 -10.82 10.48
CA ALA A 97 7.14 -10.85 10.29
C ALA A 97 7.80 -9.50 10.63
N LEU A 98 7.09 -8.38 10.42
CA LEU A 98 7.61 -7.04 10.67
C LEU A 98 7.38 -6.53 12.11
N VAL A 99 6.72 -7.31 12.99
CA VAL A 99 6.49 -6.91 14.39
C VAL A 99 7.82 -6.68 15.13
N ALA A 100 8.68 -7.71 15.17
CA ALA A 100 9.92 -7.63 15.93
C ALA A 100 10.84 -6.48 15.49
N PRO A 101 11.12 -6.26 14.19
CA PRO A 101 11.93 -5.11 13.76
C PRO A 101 11.26 -3.74 14.07
N VAL A 102 9.93 -3.62 13.96
CA VAL A 102 9.24 -2.36 14.30
C VAL A 102 9.30 -2.10 15.81
N GLU A 103 9.12 -3.10 16.65
CA GLU A 103 9.29 -2.96 18.11
C GLU A 103 10.74 -2.65 18.49
N MET A 104 11.72 -3.19 17.75
CA MET A 104 13.13 -2.81 17.93
C MET A 104 13.34 -1.33 17.60
N ALA A 105 12.78 -0.81 16.50
CA ALA A 105 12.85 0.61 16.17
C ALA A 105 12.27 1.47 17.28
N SER A 106 11.09 1.12 17.79
CA SER A 106 10.44 1.82 18.89
C SER A 106 11.30 1.84 20.18
N ARG A 107 11.90 0.69 20.54
CA ARG A 107 12.78 0.60 21.74
C ARG A 107 14.01 1.50 21.68
N VAL A 108 14.50 1.80 20.49
CA VAL A 108 15.66 2.71 20.30
C VAL A 108 15.25 4.15 19.96
N GLY A 109 13.97 4.47 20.10
CA GLY A 109 13.45 5.84 19.93
C GLY A 109 13.27 6.24 18.46
N ILE A 110 13.18 5.30 17.51
CA ILE A 110 12.89 5.59 16.10
C ILE A 110 11.40 5.40 15.85
N PRO A 111 10.62 6.47 15.65
CA PRO A 111 9.19 6.36 15.38
C PRO A 111 8.93 5.70 14.03
N VAL A 112 7.86 4.91 13.97
CA VAL A 112 7.42 4.21 12.76
C VAL A 112 5.97 4.60 12.44
N VAL A 113 5.73 5.08 11.23
CA VAL A 113 4.39 5.24 10.66
C VAL A 113 4.14 4.09 9.70
N ILE A 114 3.06 3.37 9.89
CA ILE A 114 2.61 2.32 8.98
C ILE A 114 1.80 2.93 7.85
N ILE A 115 2.01 2.45 6.63
CA ILE A 115 1.20 2.82 5.46
C ILE A 115 0.69 1.57 4.73
N ASP A 116 -0.39 1.71 3.95
CA ASP A 116 -0.96 0.69 3.05
C ASP A 116 -1.54 -0.54 3.76
N SER A 117 -0.79 -1.21 4.60
CA SER A 117 -1.14 -2.51 5.18
C SER A 117 -0.89 -2.53 6.68
N GLY A 118 -1.75 -3.19 7.44
CA GLY A 118 -1.65 -3.26 8.89
C GLY A 118 -0.45 -4.07 9.40
N LEU A 119 -0.09 -3.84 10.66
CA LEU A 119 0.91 -4.56 11.43
C LEU A 119 0.28 -5.02 12.75
N ASN A 120 0.60 -6.24 13.21
CA ASN A 120 0.09 -6.79 14.47
C ASN A 120 0.91 -6.26 15.68
N SER A 121 1.01 -4.93 15.82
CA SER A 121 1.73 -4.27 16.91
C SER A 121 1.07 -2.91 17.21
N ASP A 122 1.13 -2.49 18.47
CA ASP A 122 0.66 -1.19 18.97
C ASP A 122 1.79 -0.14 19.04
N LYS A 123 2.98 -0.47 18.57
CA LYS A 123 4.18 0.40 18.65
C LYS A 123 4.30 1.46 17.56
N PRO A 124 3.71 1.30 16.36
CA PRO A 124 3.68 2.40 15.40
C PRO A 124 2.97 3.63 15.97
N VAL A 125 3.47 4.81 15.63
CA VAL A 125 2.89 6.08 16.10
C VAL A 125 1.62 6.45 15.35
N SER A 126 1.41 5.91 14.15
CA SER A 126 0.22 6.12 13.32
C SER A 126 0.14 5.10 12.19
N THR A 127 -1.07 4.97 11.60
CA THR A 127 -1.32 4.13 10.42
C THR A 127 -2.13 4.91 9.38
N VAL A 128 -1.61 4.96 8.15
CA VAL A 128 -2.26 5.62 7.00
C VAL A 128 -2.57 4.57 5.93
N SER A 129 -3.80 4.13 5.85
CA SER A 129 -4.22 3.09 4.92
C SER A 129 -5.60 3.38 4.29
N THR A 130 -5.91 2.64 3.24
CA THR A 130 -7.26 2.53 2.68
C THR A 130 -8.12 1.70 3.64
N ASP A 131 -9.42 1.98 3.68
CA ASP A 131 -10.41 1.04 4.19
C ASP A 131 -10.49 -0.16 3.22
N ASN A 132 -9.63 -1.14 3.45
CA ASN A 132 -9.44 -2.27 2.55
C ASN A 132 -10.64 -3.23 2.54
N TYR A 133 -11.32 -3.41 3.68
CA TYR A 133 -12.54 -4.21 3.74
C TYR A 133 -13.63 -3.59 2.87
N LYS A 134 -13.87 -2.29 3.02
CA LYS A 134 -14.81 -1.55 2.16
C LYS A 134 -14.41 -1.59 0.68
N GLY A 135 -13.11 -1.59 0.37
CA GLY A 135 -12.62 -1.79 -0.98
C GLY A 135 -13.07 -3.14 -1.58
N GLY A 136 -13.02 -4.22 -0.79
CA GLY A 136 -13.57 -5.52 -1.16
C GLY A 136 -15.08 -5.50 -1.37
N VAL A 137 -15.82 -4.86 -0.45
CA VAL A 137 -17.28 -4.64 -0.55
C VAL A 137 -17.64 -3.94 -1.86
N LEU A 138 -16.94 -2.86 -2.20
CA LEU A 138 -17.17 -2.14 -3.47
C LEU A 138 -16.90 -3.02 -4.70
N GLY A 139 -15.85 -3.86 -4.65
CA GLY A 139 -15.55 -4.83 -5.70
C GLY A 139 -16.67 -5.86 -5.88
N ALA A 140 -17.22 -6.36 -4.77
CA ALA A 140 -18.34 -7.31 -4.77
C ALA A 140 -19.61 -6.70 -5.37
N HIS A 141 -20.02 -5.53 -4.90
CA HIS A 141 -21.21 -4.82 -5.44
C HIS A 141 -21.04 -4.54 -6.93
N ARG A 142 -19.87 -4.09 -7.36
CA ARG A 142 -19.62 -3.84 -8.79
C ARG A 142 -19.72 -5.11 -9.62
N LEU A 143 -19.10 -6.22 -9.17
CA LEU A 143 -19.15 -7.49 -9.91
C LEU A 143 -20.58 -8.05 -9.94
N ALA A 144 -21.28 -8.03 -8.81
CA ALA A 144 -22.66 -8.50 -8.73
C ALA A 144 -23.61 -7.67 -9.62
N SER A 145 -23.45 -6.34 -9.68
CA SER A 145 -24.19 -5.48 -10.61
C SER A 145 -23.94 -5.83 -12.07
N LEU A 146 -22.71 -6.20 -12.46
CA LEU A 146 -22.36 -6.62 -13.82
C LEU A 146 -22.94 -7.99 -14.21
N LEU A 147 -23.28 -8.80 -13.20
CA LEU A 147 -23.82 -10.15 -13.34
C LEU A 147 -25.35 -10.21 -13.07
N ASP A 148 -26.00 -9.08 -12.87
CA ASP A 148 -27.42 -9.01 -12.50
C ASP A 148 -27.75 -9.90 -11.27
N GLY A 149 -26.80 -9.99 -10.32
CA GLY A 149 -26.93 -10.74 -9.08
C GLY A 149 -26.88 -12.25 -9.21
N LYS A 150 -26.48 -12.82 -10.36
CA LYS A 150 -26.46 -14.26 -10.63
C LYS A 150 -25.20 -14.68 -11.38
N GLY A 151 -24.69 -15.87 -11.09
CA GLY A 151 -23.58 -16.44 -11.85
C GLY A 151 -22.55 -17.14 -11.00
N LYS A 152 -21.41 -17.47 -11.60
CA LYS A 152 -20.31 -18.20 -10.96
C LYS A 152 -19.06 -17.34 -10.93
N VAL A 153 -18.53 -17.06 -9.75
CA VAL A 153 -17.40 -16.14 -9.60
C VAL A 153 -16.16 -16.80 -9.02
N ILE A 154 -15.03 -16.26 -9.41
CA ILE A 154 -13.70 -16.61 -8.89
C ILE A 154 -13.12 -15.39 -8.15
N LEU A 155 -12.59 -15.60 -6.95
CA LEU A 155 -11.66 -14.71 -6.28
C LEU A 155 -10.23 -15.22 -6.47
N LEU A 156 -9.38 -14.47 -7.16
CA LEU A 156 -7.94 -14.75 -7.21
C LEU A 156 -7.25 -14.01 -6.05
N ARG A 157 -6.94 -14.72 -4.95
CA ARG A 157 -6.28 -14.14 -3.77
C ARG A 157 -4.85 -13.68 -4.07
N VAL A 158 -4.24 -12.91 -3.18
CA VAL A 158 -2.86 -12.42 -3.40
C VAL A 158 -1.83 -13.22 -2.61
N LEU A 159 -1.61 -12.88 -1.37
CA LEU A 159 -0.61 -13.49 -0.48
C LEU A 159 -1.14 -13.58 0.94
N ALA A 160 -0.88 -14.70 1.61
CA ALA A 160 -1.13 -14.82 3.04
C ALA A 160 -0.19 -13.90 3.85
N GLY A 161 -0.75 -13.23 4.88
CA GLY A 161 -0.03 -12.30 5.75
C GLY A 161 -0.07 -10.84 5.30
N SER A 162 -0.56 -10.54 4.09
CA SER A 162 -0.77 -9.17 3.61
C SER A 162 -2.15 -8.66 4.05
N THR A 163 -2.21 -7.96 5.18
CA THR A 163 -3.48 -7.49 5.78
C THR A 163 -4.36 -6.71 4.81
N SER A 164 -3.77 -5.85 3.98
CA SER A 164 -4.56 -5.05 3.02
C SER A 164 -5.32 -5.92 2.02
N THR A 165 -4.66 -6.94 1.46
CA THR A 165 -5.31 -7.84 0.48
C THR A 165 -6.25 -8.83 1.14
N GLU A 166 -5.91 -9.36 2.32
CA GLU A 166 -6.80 -10.22 3.10
C GLU A 166 -8.11 -9.53 3.47
N LEU A 167 -8.07 -8.25 3.85
CA LEU A 167 -9.28 -7.47 4.13
C LEU A 167 -10.14 -7.22 2.88
N ARG A 168 -9.51 -6.96 1.71
CA ARG A 168 -10.24 -6.85 0.44
C ARG A 168 -10.92 -8.16 0.06
N GLU A 169 -10.22 -9.27 0.24
CA GLU A 169 -10.73 -10.62 0.01
C GLU A 169 -11.91 -10.94 0.94
N ALA A 170 -11.78 -10.63 2.23
CA ALA A 170 -12.86 -10.80 3.20
C ALA A 170 -14.09 -9.96 2.84
N GLY A 171 -13.89 -8.65 2.62
CA GLY A 171 -14.99 -7.76 2.23
C GLY A 171 -15.73 -8.21 0.98
N PHE A 172 -15.00 -8.73 -0.03
CA PHE A 172 -15.60 -9.30 -1.22
C PHE A 172 -16.43 -10.56 -0.91
N LEU A 173 -15.84 -11.52 -0.21
CA LEU A 173 -16.48 -12.82 0.08
C LEU A 173 -17.70 -12.65 0.97
N ASP A 174 -17.60 -11.84 2.01
CA ASP A 174 -18.69 -11.63 2.96
C ASP A 174 -19.88 -10.95 2.27
N THR A 175 -19.61 -9.93 1.44
CA THR A 175 -20.65 -9.23 0.69
C THR A 175 -21.33 -10.15 -0.35
N ILE A 176 -20.58 -10.94 -1.11
CA ILE A 176 -21.16 -11.88 -2.07
C ILE A 176 -22.07 -12.89 -1.35
N ARG A 177 -21.62 -13.45 -0.23
CA ARG A 177 -22.39 -14.43 0.53
C ARG A 177 -23.64 -13.86 1.19
N ALA A 178 -23.55 -12.64 1.71
CA ALA A 178 -24.66 -12.01 2.43
C ALA A 178 -25.71 -11.41 1.49
N ASP A 179 -25.26 -10.68 0.47
CA ASP A 179 -26.15 -9.81 -0.31
C ASP A 179 -26.55 -10.42 -1.67
N TYR A 180 -25.79 -11.42 -2.17
CA TYR A 180 -25.99 -11.95 -3.52
C TYR A 180 -26.09 -13.48 -3.54
N PRO A 181 -27.12 -14.08 -2.94
CA PRO A 181 -27.27 -15.55 -2.86
C PRO A 181 -27.41 -16.25 -4.22
N GLY A 182 -27.67 -15.50 -5.29
CA GLY A 182 -27.69 -16.01 -6.68
C GLY A 182 -26.30 -16.13 -7.31
N ILE A 183 -25.24 -15.68 -6.61
CA ILE A 183 -23.85 -15.79 -7.08
C ILE A 183 -23.14 -16.91 -6.34
N GLU A 184 -22.69 -17.90 -7.08
CA GLU A 184 -21.88 -19.02 -6.56
C GLU A 184 -20.39 -18.69 -6.61
N ILE A 185 -19.68 -18.80 -5.48
CA ILE A 185 -18.22 -18.67 -5.43
C ILE A 185 -17.61 -20.05 -5.74
N ILE A 186 -17.15 -20.25 -6.98
CA ILE A 186 -16.62 -21.55 -7.44
C ILE A 186 -15.14 -21.75 -7.15
N SER A 187 -14.40 -20.69 -6.83
CA SER A 187 -13.03 -20.73 -6.29
C SER A 187 -12.70 -19.46 -5.52
N SER A 188 -12.08 -19.63 -4.33
CA SER A 188 -11.60 -18.56 -3.47
C SER A 188 -10.39 -18.96 -2.63
N ASP A 189 -9.66 -19.97 -3.02
CA ASP A 189 -8.51 -20.54 -2.32
C ASP A 189 -7.17 -20.40 -3.08
N GLN A 190 -7.21 -20.08 -4.37
CA GLN A 190 -6.03 -19.92 -5.19
C GLN A 190 -5.34 -18.58 -4.93
N HIS A 191 -4.06 -18.64 -4.57
CA HIS A 191 -3.22 -17.44 -4.41
C HIS A 191 -2.46 -17.11 -5.69
N ALA A 192 -2.45 -15.83 -6.05
CA ALA A 192 -1.75 -15.27 -7.20
C ALA A 192 -0.23 -15.22 -7.03
N GLY A 193 0.23 -15.09 -5.78
CA GLY A 193 1.63 -14.74 -5.51
C GLY A 193 1.90 -13.24 -5.67
N ALA A 194 3.17 -12.88 -5.61
CA ALA A 194 3.63 -11.49 -5.51
C ALA A 194 3.85 -10.76 -6.84
N THR A 195 3.83 -11.49 -7.96
CA THR A 195 4.23 -10.93 -9.26
C THR A 195 3.14 -11.13 -10.31
N ARG A 196 3.19 -10.33 -11.39
CA ARG A 196 2.31 -10.50 -12.54
C ARG A 196 2.43 -11.89 -13.16
N ASP A 197 3.65 -12.46 -13.21
CA ASP A 197 3.91 -13.78 -13.80
C ASP A 197 3.35 -14.91 -12.93
N THR A 198 3.48 -14.82 -11.60
CA THR A 198 2.88 -15.82 -10.70
C THR A 198 1.36 -15.74 -10.75
N ALA A 199 0.81 -14.53 -10.77
CA ALA A 199 -0.61 -14.28 -10.90
C ALA A 199 -1.17 -14.80 -12.25
N TYR A 200 -0.45 -14.57 -13.33
CA TYR A 200 -0.82 -15.10 -14.66
C TYR A 200 -0.91 -16.63 -14.65
N ARG A 201 0.11 -17.33 -14.13
CA ARG A 201 0.09 -18.80 -14.03
C ARG A 201 -1.04 -19.32 -13.15
N ALA A 202 -1.28 -18.68 -11.99
CA ALA A 202 -2.37 -19.03 -11.11
C ALA A 202 -3.74 -18.82 -11.79
N ALA A 203 -3.89 -17.73 -12.52
CA ALA A 203 -5.08 -17.43 -13.30
C ALA A 203 -5.31 -18.44 -14.42
N GLN A 204 -4.25 -18.81 -15.17
CA GLN A 204 -4.34 -19.87 -16.20
C GLN A 204 -4.84 -21.18 -15.60
N ASN A 205 -4.33 -21.60 -14.43
CA ASN A 205 -4.78 -22.82 -13.76
C ASN A 205 -6.27 -22.74 -13.40
N LEU A 206 -6.73 -21.59 -12.88
CA LEU A 206 -8.15 -21.38 -12.59
C LEU A 206 -9.02 -21.43 -13.86
N LEU A 207 -8.59 -20.76 -14.94
CA LEU A 207 -9.34 -20.72 -16.18
C LEU A 207 -9.35 -22.07 -16.91
N ASN A 208 -8.28 -22.85 -16.81
CA ASN A 208 -8.27 -24.23 -17.31
C ASN A 208 -9.29 -25.12 -16.60
N ARG A 209 -9.47 -24.90 -15.28
CA ARG A 209 -10.41 -25.68 -14.47
C ARG A 209 -11.85 -25.19 -14.59
N PHE A 210 -12.07 -23.90 -14.57
CA PHE A 210 -13.39 -23.28 -14.42
C PHE A 210 -13.82 -22.40 -15.59
N GLY A 211 -12.98 -22.22 -16.62
CA GLY A 211 -13.21 -21.24 -17.69
C GLY A 211 -14.48 -21.43 -18.50
N ARG A 212 -15.07 -22.66 -18.49
CA ARG A 212 -16.37 -22.93 -19.14
C ARG A 212 -17.57 -22.43 -18.32
N ASP A 213 -17.39 -22.32 -17.01
CA ASP A 213 -18.47 -22.03 -16.06
C ASP A 213 -18.40 -20.62 -15.47
N VAL A 214 -17.19 -20.06 -15.36
CA VAL A 214 -16.96 -18.76 -14.71
C VAL A 214 -17.63 -17.64 -15.51
N THR A 215 -18.38 -16.81 -14.80
CA THR A 215 -19.03 -15.61 -15.37
C THR A 215 -18.42 -14.31 -14.85
N GLY A 216 -17.72 -14.36 -13.71
CA GLY A 216 -17.10 -13.18 -13.11
C GLY A 216 -15.84 -13.49 -12.31
N VAL A 217 -14.94 -12.51 -12.24
CA VAL A 217 -13.68 -12.61 -11.50
C VAL A 217 -13.44 -11.33 -10.71
N PHE A 218 -12.92 -11.48 -9.49
CA PHE A 218 -12.34 -10.39 -8.71
C PHE A 218 -10.87 -10.66 -8.41
N ALA A 219 -10.01 -9.64 -8.63
CA ALA A 219 -8.58 -9.68 -8.33
C ALA A 219 -8.18 -8.42 -7.51
N PRO A 220 -7.75 -8.58 -6.23
CA PRO A 220 -7.76 -7.50 -5.26
C PRO A 220 -6.46 -6.65 -5.19
N ASN A 221 -5.56 -6.72 -6.18
CA ASN A 221 -4.42 -5.80 -6.29
C ASN A 221 -3.88 -5.68 -7.73
N GLU A 222 -2.93 -4.75 -7.97
CA GLU A 222 -2.36 -4.49 -9.31
C GLU A 222 -1.78 -5.75 -9.98
N SER A 223 -0.99 -6.55 -9.27
CA SER A 223 -0.31 -7.71 -9.86
C SER A 223 -1.29 -8.83 -10.20
N SER A 224 -2.23 -9.16 -9.30
CA SER A 224 -3.26 -10.16 -9.55
C SER A 224 -4.22 -9.73 -10.65
N ALA A 225 -4.62 -8.46 -10.68
CA ALA A 225 -5.48 -7.92 -11.72
C ALA A 225 -4.80 -7.97 -13.10
N THR A 226 -3.53 -7.61 -13.18
CA THR A 226 -2.78 -7.67 -14.45
C THR A 226 -2.57 -9.11 -14.92
N GLY A 227 -2.21 -10.02 -14.02
CA GLY A 227 -2.03 -11.44 -14.37
C GLY A 227 -3.33 -12.10 -14.83
N MET A 228 -4.44 -11.85 -14.15
CA MET A 228 -5.76 -12.35 -14.54
C MET A 228 -6.21 -11.77 -15.89
N LEU A 229 -5.97 -10.47 -16.13
CA LEU A 229 -6.29 -9.84 -17.42
C LEU A 229 -5.60 -10.54 -18.59
N LEU A 230 -4.31 -10.84 -18.46
CA LEU A 230 -3.54 -11.53 -19.50
C LEU A 230 -4.09 -12.95 -19.71
N ALA A 231 -4.35 -13.69 -18.64
CA ALA A 231 -4.90 -15.05 -18.73
C ALA A 231 -6.30 -15.07 -19.38
N LEU A 232 -7.18 -14.11 -19.07
CA LEU A 232 -8.49 -13.99 -19.71
C LEU A 232 -8.37 -13.69 -21.21
N ARG A 233 -7.42 -12.86 -21.62
CA ARG A 233 -7.15 -12.58 -23.04
C ARG A 233 -6.69 -13.82 -23.78
N ASP A 234 -5.71 -14.53 -23.25
CA ASP A 234 -5.17 -15.74 -23.86
C ASP A 234 -6.21 -16.87 -23.96
N ALA A 235 -7.09 -16.97 -22.98
CA ALA A 235 -8.21 -17.93 -22.98
C ALA A 235 -9.37 -17.50 -23.90
N GLY A 236 -9.33 -16.30 -24.49
CA GLY A 236 -10.42 -15.76 -25.30
C GLY A 236 -11.67 -15.40 -24.50
N LEU A 237 -11.52 -15.16 -23.19
CA LEU A 237 -12.59 -14.87 -22.22
C LEU A 237 -12.67 -13.38 -21.84
N SER A 238 -11.83 -12.53 -22.41
CA SER A 238 -11.85 -11.07 -22.25
C SER A 238 -12.98 -10.39 -23.04
N GLY A 239 -13.02 -9.05 -23.06
CA GLY A 239 -14.04 -8.28 -23.79
C GLY A 239 -15.43 -8.42 -23.17
N GLY A 240 -15.50 -8.64 -21.85
CA GLY A 240 -16.76 -8.75 -21.10
C GLY A 240 -17.48 -10.11 -21.21
N LYS A 241 -16.88 -11.13 -21.85
CA LYS A 241 -17.39 -12.51 -21.82
C LYS A 241 -17.41 -13.04 -20.39
N VAL A 242 -16.31 -12.89 -19.67
CA VAL A 242 -16.24 -13.02 -18.22
C VAL A 242 -16.14 -11.60 -17.65
N LYS A 243 -17.03 -11.25 -16.74
CA LYS A 243 -17.01 -9.94 -16.07
C LYS A 243 -15.83 -9.88 -15.12
N PHE A 244 -14.99 -8.87 -15.28
CA PHE A 244 -13.78 -8.73 -14.49
C PHE A 244 -13.73 -7.40 -13.74
N VAL A 245 -13.59 -7.50 -12.43
CA VAL A 245 -13.35 -6.36 -11.52
C VAL A 245 -11.97 -6.54 -10.89
N GLY A 246 -11.12 -5.54 -11.07
CA GLY A 246 -9.78 -5.50 -10.50
C GLY A 246 -9.65 -4.47 -9.39
N PHE A 247 -8.44 -4.30 -8.91
CA PHE A 247 -8.05 -3.32 -7.91
C PHE A 247 -6.77 -2.61 -8.37
N ASP A 248 -6.60 -1.35 -7.97
CA ASP A 248 -5.50 -0.49 -8.34
C ASP A 248 -5.48 -0.06 -9.82
N THR A 249 -4.84 1.07 -10.06
CA THR A 249 -4.62 1.61 -11.40
C THR A 249 -3.18 1.41 -11.82
N GLY A 250 -2.99 0.69 -12.92
CA GLY A 250 -1.73 0.60 -13.65
C GLY A 250 -2.00 0.88 -15.12
N SER A 251 -0.96 1.11 -15.90
CA SER A 251 -1.09 1.40 -17.33
C SER A 251 -1.90 0.34 -18.10
N GLN A 252 -1.69 -0.94 -17.78
CA GLN A 252 -2.38 -2.06 -18.42
C GLN A 252 -3.85 -2.18 -18.00
N THR A 253 -4.16 -2.03 -16.71
CA THR A 253 -5.54 -2.12 -16.19
C THR A 253 -6.38 -0.93 -16.65
N LEU A 254 -5.80 0.28 -16.75
CA LEU A 254 -6.48 1.45 -17.31
C LEU A 254 -6.75 1.29 -18.81
N ALA A 255 -5.80 0.75 -19.57
CA ALA A 255 -6.03 0.44 -20.98
C ALA A 255 -7.15 -0.61 -21.15
N ALA A 256 -7.15 -1.67 -20.32
CA ALA A 256 -8.17 -2.72 -20.33
C ALA A 256 -9.57 -2.20 -19.96
N LEU A 257 -9.66 -1.25 -19.03
CA LEU A 257 -10.92 -0.58 -18.69
C LEU A 257 -11.48 0.18 -19.91
N LYS A 258 -10.62 0.88 -20.65
CA LYS A 258 -11.01 1.62 -21.86
C LYS A 258 -11.46 0.71 -23.01
N THR A 259 -10.84 -0.47 -23.17
CA THR A 259 -11.19 -1.42 -24.22
C THR A 259 -12.34 -2.36 -23.84
N GLY A 260 -12.81 -2.34 -22.61
CA GLY A 260 -13.86 -3.21 -22.11
C GLY A 260 -13.39 -4.64 -21.78
N ASP A 261 -12.09 -4.89 -21.69
CA ASP A 261 -11.55 -6.16 -21.19
C ASP A 261 -11.68 -6.28 -19.66
N LEU A 262 -11.80 -5.13 -18.99
CA LEU A 262 -12.01 -5.01 -17.56
C LEU A 262 -13.21 -4.08 -17.33
N GLN A 263 -14.19 -4.48 -16.49
CA GLN A 263 -15.45 -3.77 -16.31
C GLN A 263 -15.54 -2.96 -15.02
N GLY A 264 -14.51 -3.00 -14.19
CA GLY A 264 -14.44 -2.21 -12.97
C GLY A 264 -13.05 -2.24 -12.34
N LEU A 265 -12.67 -1.12 -11.73
CA LEU A 265 -11.49 -0.99 -10.88
C LEU A 265 -11.89 -0.33 -9.56
N VAL A 266 -11.53 -0.95 -8.45
CA VAL A 266 -11.52 -0.29 -7.15
C VAL A 266 -10.20 0.46 -7.01
N VAL A 267 -10.28 1.76 -6.73
CA VAL A 267 -9.12 2.65 -6.75
C VAL A 267 -8.84 3.19 -5.36
N GLN A 268 -7.59 3.23 -4.99
CA GLN A 268 -7.09 3.88 -3.78
C GLN A 268 -6.18 5.07 -4.12
N ASN A 269 -5.66 5.77 -3.12
CA ASN A 269 -4.80 6.92 -3.33
C ASN A 269 -3.38 6.68 -2.77
N PRO A 270 -2.53 5.93 -3.48
CA PRO A 270 -1.16 5.64 -3.03
C PRO A 270 -0.30 6.90 -2.88
N PHE A 271 -0.49 7.90 -3.73
CA PHE A 271 0.20 9.17 -3.61
C PHE A 271 -0.06 9.83 -2.24
N LYS A 272 -1.34 9.88 -1.84
CA LYS A 272 -1.73 10.44 -0.53
C LYS A 272 -1.16 9.63 0.64
N MET A 273 -1.06 8.30 0.52
CA MET A 273 -0.45 7.46 1.56
C MET A 273 1.03 7.81 1.78
N GLY A 274 1.81 7.91 0.71
CA GLY A 274 3.22 8.30 0.81
C GLY A 274 3.41 9.73 1.33
N TYR A 275 2.57 10.65 0.88
CA TYR A 275 2.55 12.04 1.32
C TYR A 275 2.23 12.16 2.82
N LEU A 276 1.11 11.59 3.25
CA LEU A 276 0.68 11.63 4.65
C LEU A 276 1.64 10.85 5.54
N GLY A 277 2.15 9.69 5.10
CA GLY A 277 3.11 8.91 5.86
C GLY A 277 4.34 9.73 6.28
N VAL A 278 4.90 10.53 5.36
CA VAL A 278 6.04 11.41 5.67
C VAL A 278 5.64 12.61 6.52
N LYS A 279 4.51 13.29 6.21
CA LYS A 279 4.03 14.42 6.99
C LYS A 279 3.73 14.01 8.43
N THR A 280 3.00 12.91 8.65
CA THR A 280 2.68 12.36 9.98
C THR A 280 3.94 11.96 10.74
N LEU A 281 4.91 11.33 10.09
CA LEU A 281 6.16 10.97 10.74
C LEU A 281 6.94 12.22 11.21
N VAL A 282 7.00 13.25 10.38
CA VAL A 282 7.70 14.51 10.76
C VAL A 282 6.96 15.22 11.89
N ALA A 283 5.64 15.25 11.88
CA ALA A 283 4.84 15.79 12.99
C ALA A 283 5.17 15.06 14.31
N SER A 284 5.22 13.72 14.28
CA SER A 284 5.63 12.92 15.44
C SER A 284 7.07 13.23 15.89
N LEU A 285 8.03 13.41 14.97
CA LEU A 285 9.41 13.77 15.27
C LEU A 285 9.55 15.15 15.92
N ARG A 286 8.61 16.03 15.66
CA ARG A 286 8.50 17.38 16.28
C ARG A 286 7.74 17.38 17.60
N GLY A 287 7.27 16.21 18.05
CA GLY A 287 6.50 16.07 19.29
C GLY A 287 5.03 16.51 19.15
N GLU A 288 4.53 16.66 17.94
CA GLU A 288 3.13 16.94 17.66
C GLU A 288 2.28 15.67 17.86
N THR A 289 1.04 15.81 18.33
CA THR A 289 0.10 14.69 18.43
C THR A 289 -0.29 14.22 17.02
N VAL A 290 -0.22 12.91 16.78
CA VAL A 290 -0.62 12.29 15.52
C VAL A 290 -1.71 11.23 15.77
N GLU A 291 -2.63 11.07 14.81
CA GLU A 291 -3.71 10.07 14.83
C GLU A 291 -3.24 8.74 14.23
#